data_543eda73f7a13830a33b284d648fd5e1
#
_entry.id   543eda73f7a13830a33b284d648fd5e1
#
_cell.length_a   1.000
_cell.length_b   1.000
_cell.length_c   1.000
_cell.angle_alpha   90.00
_cell.angle_beta   90.00
_cell.angle_gamma   90.00
#
_symmetry.space_group_name_H-M   'P 1'
#
loop_
_entity.id
_entity.type
_entity.pdbx_description
1 polymer ?
#
loop_
_entity_poly.entity_id
_entity_poly.type
_entity_poly.pdbx_seq_one_letter_code
_entity_poly.pdbx_strand_id
1 'polypeptide(L)'
;MNYSECIENARPRIGKYCKACPECNGRACKNQMPGPGSKGIGDTAIRNYDKWKEIRINMDTIAENQPVDTSFELFGRKFKYPFFAGPVGAVQLHYGDCLDDVAYNDILVSACAQNGIAAFTGDGTDANVMIAATKAIKNANGTGIPTVKPWNIDTIRKKMELVHNSGAFAVAMDVDAAGLPFLKNLDPPAGSKTVAELREIIQLSGAPFIVKGIMTVKAALKAKEAGASAIIVSNHGGRVLDQCPATAEVLGDIVNALDGSGIKILVDGGIRSGTDVFKALALGADGVVIARPFVTAVYGGEHDGVRSYIEKIGTELEDTMKMCGVSSLSEITRDCVMTF
;
A
#
# COMPACT_ATOMS: atom_id res chain seq x y z
N MET A 1 5.42 10.37 21.50
CA MET A 1 5.49 11.21 20.27
C MET A 1 4.16 11.13 19.57
N ASN A 2 3.59 12.24 19.13
CA ASN A 2 2.45 12.25 18.21
C ASN A 2 2.92 12.34 16.75
N TYR A 3 2.03 12.12 15.79
CA TYR A 3 2.43 12.08 14.36
C TYR A 3 2.88 13.44 13.82
N SER A 4 2.38 14.56 14.36
CA SER A 4 2.82 15.90 13.95
C SER A 4 4.26 16.17 14.37
N GLU A 5 4.63 15.81 15.59
CA GLU A 5 6.02 15.84 16.09
C GLU A 5 6.92 14.94 15.22
N CYS A 6 6.41 13.76 14.84
CA CYS A 6 7.13 12.86 13.95
C CYS A 6 7.43 13.50 12.59
N ILE A 7 6.48 14.21 11.98
CA ILE A 7 6.69 14.94 10.72
C ILE A 7 7.79 15.99 10.86
N GLU A 8 7.79 16.75 11.95
CA GLU A 8 8.81 17.77 12.23
C GLU A 8 10.21 17.16 12.39
N ASN A 9 10.30 16.05 13.12
CA ASN A 9 11.55 15.32 13.30
C ASN A 9 12.04 14.66 12.00
N ALA A 10 11.16 14.31 11.07
CA ALA A 10 11.54 13.75 9.78
C ALA A 10 12.20 14.78 8.86
N ARG A 11 11.84 16.07 8.93
CA ARG A 11 12.32 17.11 8.00
C ARG A 11 13.84 17.21 7.90
N PRO A 12 14.62 17.25 9.00
CA PRO A 12 16.08 17.32 8.92
C PRO A 12 16.74 15.99 8.51
N ARG A 13 16.03 14.87 8.62
CA ARG A 13 16.54 13.50 8.37
C ARG A 13 16.20 13.01 6.96
N ILE A 14 15.11 13.49 6.37
CA ILE A 14 14.66 13.10 5.03
C ILE A 14 15.34 13.98 3.98
N GLY A 15 15.77 13.38 2.87
CA GLY A 15 16.55 14.07 1.85
C GLY A 15 15.76 15.14 1.08
N LYS A 16 16.47 15.82 0.19
CA LYS A 16 16.00 17.02 -0.54
C LYS A 16 14.70 16.85 -1.35
N TYR A 17 14.36 15.63 -1.73
CA TYR A 17 13.19 15.35 -2.59
C TYR A 17 11.87 15.32 -1.81
N CYS A 18 11.87 14.83 -0.58
CA CYS A 18 10.70 14.85 0.29
C CYS A 18 10.71 16.07 1.20
N LYS A 19 9.56 16.69 1.42
CA LYS A 19 9.43 17.88 2.28
C LYS A 19 8.82 17.54 3.64
N ALA A 20 8.53 16.26 3.92
CA ALA A 20 7.79 15.84 5.10
C ALA A 20 6.62 16.81 5.39
N CYS A 21 5.73 16.93 4.38
CA CYS A 21 4.62 17.89 4.42
C CYS A 21 3.67 17.53 5.56
N PRO A 22 3.07 18.51 6.25
CA PRO A 22 2.02 18.27 7.25
C PRO A 22 0.90 17.39 6.70
N GLU A 23 0.60 17.56 5.41
CA GLU A 23 -0.34 16.76 4.66
C GLU A 23 0.30 16.29 3.34
N CYS A 24 0.57 15.00 3.23
CA CYS A 24 1.24 14.41 2.06
C CYS A 24 0.30 14.31 0.86
N ASN A 25 0.03 15.42 0.18
CA ASN A 25 -0.94 15.56 -0.91
C ASN A 25 -0.33 15.50 -2.34
N GLY A 26 0.98 15.27 -2.48
CA GLY A 26 1.65 15.15 -3.76
C GLY A 26 2.08 16.48 -4.41
N ARG A 27 1.63 17.65 -3.93
CA ARG A 27 1.87 18.95 -4.57
C ARG A 27 3.32 19.41 -4.48
N ALA A 28 3.96 19.21 -3.33
CA ALA A 28 5.32 19.70 -3.08
C ALA A 28 6.41 18.87 -3.78
N CYS A 29 6.12 17.60 -4.14
CA CYS A 29 7.07 16.66 -4.74
C CYS A 29 6.69 16.23 -6.17
N LYS A 30 5.80 16.95 -6.84
CA LYS A 30 5.48 16.69 -8.25
C LYS A 30 6.73 16.71 -9.11
N ASN A 31 6.80 15.80 -10.09
CA ASN A 31 7.95 15.65 -10.99
C ASN A 31 9.31 15.41 -10.29
N GLN A 32 9.30 14.84 -9.08
CA GLN A 32 10.53 14.49 -8.34
C GLN A 32 10.80 12.98 -8.48
N MET A 33 11.47 12.59 -9.56
CA MET A 33 11.97 11.24 -9.80
C MET A 33 13.42 11.29 -10.30
N PRO A 34 14.41 10.68 -9.59
CA PRO A 34 14.25 9.94 -8.33
C PRO A 34 13.70 10.80 -7.20
N GLY A 35 13.04 10.15 -6.21
CA GLY A 35 12.36 10.81 -5.10
C GLY A 35 10.96 10.23 -4.89
N PRO A 36 10.18 10.75 -3.91
CA PRO A 36 8.86 10.21 -3.57
C PRO A 36 7.76 10.69 -4.54
N GLY A 37 8.08 11.54 -5.48
CA GLY A 37 7.12 12.23 -6.34
C GLY A 37 6.53 11.36 -7.45
N SER A 38 5.65 11.99 -8.20
CA SER A 38 5.00 11.44 -9.39
C SER A 38 5.68 11.92 -10.66
N LYS A 39 5.39 11.26 -11.78
CA LYS A 39 5.79 11.70 -13.12
C LYS A 39 5.07 12.97 -13.56
N GLY A 40 5.57 13.57 -14.62
CA GLY A 40 4.92 14.64 -15.37
C GLY A 40 4.59 15.85 -14.51
N ILE A 41 3.40 16.35 -14.62
CA ILE A 41 2.91 17.49 -13.84
C ILE A 41 2.41 17.11 -12.43
N GLY A 42 2.39 15.80 -12.12
CA GLY A 42 1.97 15.30 -10.82
C GLY A 42 0.47 15.16 -10.63
N ASP A 43 -0.29 15.25 -11.71
CA ASP A 43 -1.75 15.22 -11.68
C ASP A 43 -2.29 13.99 -10.97
N THR A 44 -1.84 12.79 -11.34
CA THR A 44 -2.31 11.54 -10.76
C THR A 44 -2.15 11.48 -9.24
N ALA A 45 -0.99 11.92 -8.71
CA ALA A 45 -0.75 11.88 -7.27
C ALA A 45 -1.64 12.88 -6.50
N ILE A 46 -1.83 14.06 -7.06
CA ILE A 46 -2.69 15.12 -6.51
C ILE A 46 -4.15 14.68 -6.58
N ARG A 47 -4.58 14.16 -7.75
CA ARG A 47 -5.93 13.65 -7.97
C ARG A 47 -6.28 12.50 -7.03
N ASN A 48 -5.36 11.55 -6.80
CA ASN A 48 -5.55 10.50 -5.80
C ASN A 48 -5.91 11.07 -4.43
N TYR A 49 -5.21 12.12 -4.00
CA TYR A 49 -5.48 12.76 -2.72
C TYR A 49 -6.82 13.51 -2.73
N ASP A 50 -7.06 14.31 -3.76
CA ASP A 50 -8.23 15.20 -3.83
C ASP A 50 -9.54 14.39 -3.95
N LYS A 51 -9.56 13.29 -4.72
CA LYS A 51 -10.76 12.48 -4.95
C LYS A 51 -11.30 11.78 -3.70
N TRP A 52 -10.44 11.39 -2.76
CA TRP A 52 -10.90 10.93 -1.45
C TRP A 52 -11.62 12.03 -0.66
N LYS A 53 -11.28 13.31 -0.87
CA LYS A 53 -11.91 14.45 -0.19
C LYS A 53 -13.27 14.84 -0.78
N GLU A 54 -13.55 14.44 -2.00
CA GLU A 54 -14.88 14.62 -2.63
C GLU A 54 -15.93 13.66 -2.07
N ILE A 55 -15.53 12.47 -1.64
CA ILE A 55 -16.42 11.50 -0.99
C ILE A 55 -16.77 12.03 0.40
N ARG A 56 -18.08 12.09 0.74
CA ARG A 56 -18.58 12.56 2.03
C ARG A 56 -19.08 11.40 2.87
N ILE A 57 -18.93 11.50 4.19
CA ILE A 57 -19.40 10.52 5.15
C ILE A 57 -20.84 10.87 5.54
N ASN A 58 -21.70 9.87 5.53
CA ASN A 58 -23.06 9.95 6.04
C ASN A 58 -23.02 9.66 7.54
N MET A 59 -23.07 10.71 8.35
CA MET A 59 -23.08 10.57 9.80
C MET A 59 -24.46 10.07 10.27
N ASP A 60 -24.45 9.02 11.11
CA ASP A 60 -25.63 8.52 11.80
C ASP A 60 -25.26 8.14 13.24
N THR A 61 -25.78 8.91 14.19
CA THR A 61 -25.50 8.72 15.62
C THR A 61 -26.71 8.19 16.40
N ILE A 62 -27.79 7.82 15.71
CA ILE A 62 -28.94 7.16 16.35
C ILE A 62 -28.70 5.65 16.30
N ALA A 63 -27.75 5.18 17.11
CA ALA A 63 -27.31 3.80 17.17
C ALA A 63 -26.98 3.39 18.62
N GLU A 64 -26.87 2.09 18.86
CA GLU A 64 -26.41 1.58 20.14
C GLU A 64 -24.94 1.97 20.41
N ASN A 65 -24.64 2.37 21.64
CA ASN A 65 -23.27 2.69 22.03
C ASN A 65 -22.50 1.39 22.34
N GLN A 66 -21.93 0.78 21.30
CA GLN A 66 -21.15 -0.45 21.38
C GLN A 66 -19.65 -0.20 21.15
N PRO A 67 -18.77 -1.07 21.69
CA PRO A 67 -17.36 -1.08 21.29
C PRO A 67 -17.22 -1.34 19.79
N VAL A 68 -16.26 -0.66 19.15
CA VAL A 68 -15.95 -0.83 17.73
C VAL A 68 -14.91 -1.94 17.57
N ASP A 69 -15.15 -2.87 16.66
CA ASP A 69 -14.22 -3.90 16.24
C ASP A 69 -13.66 -3.57 14.84
N THR A 70 -12.38 -3.21 14.80
CA THR A 70 -11.63 -2.94 13.56
C THR A 70 -10.81 -4.13 13.09
N SER A 71 -10.96 -5.30 13.73
CA SER A 71 -10.18 -6.49 13.40
C SER A 71 -10.42 -6.93 11.95
N PHE A 72 -9.34 -7.30 11.28
CA PHE A 72 -9.34 -7.68 9.88
C PHE A 72 -8.59 -9.00 9.67
N GLU A 73 -9.09 -9.84 8.78
CA GLU A 73 -8.42 -11.08 8.41
C GLU A 73 -7.99 -11.05 6.94
N LEU A 74 -6.72 -11.35 6.68
CA LEU A 74 -6.18 -11.51 5.34
C LEU A 74 -5.39 -12.82 5.26
N PHE A 75 -5.84 -13.75 4.41
CA PHE A 75 -5.20 -15.05 4.18
C PHE A 75 -4.90 -15.84 5.45
N GLY A 76 -5.89 -15.90 6.36
CA GLY A 76 -5.80 -16.65 7.62
C GLY A 76 -5.01 -15.96 8.73
N ARG A 77 -4.50 -14.75 8.49
CA ARG A 77 -3.86 -13.93 9.54
C ARG A 77 -4.79 -12.82 10.00
N LYS A 78 -4.88 -12.63 11.31
CA LYS A 78 -5.65 -11.56 11.94
C LYS A 78 -4.78 -10.35 12.19
N PHE A 79 -5.33 -9.17 11.88
CA PHE A 79 -4.72 -7.86 12.08
C PHE A 79 -5.65 -6.99 12.91
N LYS A 80 -5.07 -6.01 13.60
CA LYS A 80 -5.83 -5.05 14.41
C LYS A 80 -6.67 -4.11 13.55
N TYR A 81 -6.17 -3.76 12.37
CA TYR A 81 -6.77 -2.79 11.46
C TYR A 81 -6.76 -3.27 10.00
N PRO A 82 -7.69 -2.79 9.15
CA PRO A 82 -7.75 -3.15 7.73
C PRO A 82 -6.81 -2.31 6.85
N PHE A 83 -5.65 -1.90 7.39
CA PHE A 83 -4.67 -1.15 6.62
C PHE A 83 -3.24 -1.64 6.86
N PHE A 84 -2.38 -1.44 5.87
CA PHE A 84 -1.03 -1.95 5.80
C PHE A 84 -0.05 -0.87 5.35
N ALA A 85 1.21 -0.95 5.79
CA ALA A 85 2.27 -0.12 5.21
C ALA A 85 2.57 -0.57 3.78
N GLY A 86 2.68 0.38 2.84
CA GLY A 86 2.88 0.09 1.42
C GLY A 86 4.35 -0.10 1.04
N PRO A 87 4.61 -0.77 -0.10
CA PRO A 87 5.96 -1.11 -0.51
C PRO A 87 6.77 0.13 -0.90
N VAL A 88 7.96 0.24 -0.29
CA VAL A 88 8.99 1.23 -0.65
C VAL A 88 10.34 0.52 -0.65
N GLY A 89 11.13 0.74 -1.69
CA GLY A 89 12.49 0.24 -1.81
C GLY A 89 13.42 1.31 -2.34
N ALA A 90 14.73 1.07 -2.29
CA ALA A 90 15.78 2.02 -2.66
C ALA A 90 15.62 3.36 -1.90
N VAL A 91 15.47 3.28 -0.57
CA VAL A 91 15.13 4.45 0.26
C VAL A 91 16.20 5.55 0.18
N GLN A 92 17.49 5.18 0.11
CA GLN A 92 18.56 6.17 -0.04
C GLN A 92 18.40 6.99 -1.33
N LEU A 93 18.07 6.34 -2.44
CA LEU A 93 17.85 7.00 -3.72
C LEU A 93 16.68 8.00 -3.66
N HIS A 94 15.63 7.68 -2.91
CA HIS A 94 14.39 8.43 -2.91
C HIS A 94 14.24 9.41 -1.74
N TYR A 95 14.86 9.10 -0.59
CA TYR A 95 14.62 9.82 0.66
C TYR A 95 15.91 10.28 1.36
N GLY A 96 17.08 10.03 0.76
CA GLY A 96 18.39 10.46 1.29
C GLY A 96 19.06 9.44 2.22
N ASP A 97 20.29 9.77 2.65
CA ASP A 97 21.26 8.81 3.18
C ASP A 97 21.12 8.53 4.69
N CYS A 98 20.08 9.07 5.35
CA CYS A 98 19.88 8.87 6.79
C CYS A 98 19.62 7.42 7.16
N LEU A 99 18.93 6.67 6.29
CA LEU A 99 18.63 5.25 6.44
C LEU A 99 18.93 4.52 5.12
N ASP A 100 19.48 3.33 5.22
CA ASP A 100 19.54 2.38 4.11
C ASP A 100 18.31 1.46 4.10
N ASP A 101 18.20 0.59 3.08
CA ASP A 101 17.09 -0.35 2.97
C ASP A 101 17.09 -1.40 4.09
N VAL A 102 18.24 -1.71 4.71
CA VAL A 102 18.31 -2.64 5.85
C VAL A 102 17.64 -2.01 7.07
N ALA A 103 18.13 -0.86 7.50
CA ALA A 103 17.59 -0.15 8.64
C ALA A 103 16.11 0.23 8.46
N TYR A 104 15.75 0.71 7.26
CA TYR A 104 14.36 1.06 6.95
C TYR A 104 13.41 -0.13 7.08
N ASN A 105 13.75 -1.29 6.49
CA ASN A 105 12.88 -2.46 6.54
C ASN A 105 12.84 -3.09 7.93
N ASP A 106 13.95 -3.14 8.66
CA ASP A 106 13.99 -3.65 10.03
C ASP A 106 13.07 -2.84 10.95
N ILE A 107 13.09 -1.51 10.83
CA ILE A 107 12.18 -0.62 11.58
C ILE A 107 10.74 -0.80 11.16
N LEU A 108 10.46 -0.67 9.85
CA LEU A 108 9.09 -0.65 9.35
C LEU A 108 8.36 -1.97 9.63
N VAL A 109 9.00 -3.10 9.26
CA VAL A 109 8.37 -4.43 9.36
C VAL A 109 8.13 -4.81 10.82
N SER A 110 9.15 -4.63 11.69
CA SER A 110 9.02 -4.96 13.10
C SER A 110 8.01 -4.07 13.82
N ALA A 111 8.02 -2.76 13.55
CA ALA A 111 7.05 -1.84 14.15
C ALA A 111 5.62 -2.11 13.69
N CYS A 112 5.39 -2.39 12.41
CA CYS A 112 4.08 -2.78 11.91
C CYS A 112 3.58 -4.06 12.59
N ALA A 113 4.41 -5.12 12.64
CA ALA A 113 4.06 -6.38 13.28
C ALA A 113 3.73 -6.22 14.78
N GLN A 114 4.54 -5.44 15.53
CA GLN A 114 4.32 -5.16 16.94
C GLN A 114 3.02 -4.38 17.21
N ASN A 115 2.55 -3.59 16.23
CA ASN A 115 1.33 -2.80 16.34
C ASN A 115 0.12 -3.42 15.61
N GLY A 116 0.19 -4.71 15.27
CA GLY A 116 -0.93 -5.50 14.80
C GLY A 116 -1.32 -5.28 13.34
N ILE A 117 -0.41 -4.75 12.51
CA ILE A 117 -0.57 -4.68 11.06
C ILE A 117 0.64 -5.33 10.36
N ALA A 118 0.62 -5.44 9.02
CA ALA A 118 1.77 -5.88 8.26
C ALA A 118 2.33 -4.77 7.36
N ALA A 119 3.60 -4.92 6.95
CA ALA A 119 4.21 -4.09 5.93
C ALA A 119 4.35 -4.86 4.61
N PHE A 120 3.98 -4.22 3.50
CA PHE A 120 4.50 -4.57 2.20
C PHE A 120 5.90 -3.98 2.08
N THR A 121 6.85 -4.78 1.62
CA THR A 121 8.22 -4.32 1.40
C THR A 121 8.52 -4.14 -0.08
N GLY A 122 9.51 -3.31 -0.40
CA GLY A 122 9.87 -3.01 -1.78
C GLY A 122 10.90 -3.97 -2.37
N ASP A 123 11.07 -3.84 -3.67
CA ASP A 123 12.11 -4.47 -4.49
C ASP A 123 12.79 -3.38 -5.34
N GLY A 124 14.02 -3.58 -5.73
CA GLY A 124 14.81 -2.64 -6.50
C GLY A 124 15.77 -3.29 -7.49
N THR A 125 16.53 -2.45 -8.18
CA THR A 125 17.62 -2.89 -9.10
C THR A 125 18.80 -3.45 -8.32
N ASP A 126 19.03 -2.98 -7.10
CA ASP A 126 19.99 -3.57 -6.18
C ASP A 126 19.36 -4.79 -5.50
N ALA A 127 20.03 -5.94 -5.63
CA ALA A 127 19.57 -7.20 -5.02
C ALA A 127 19.47 -7.09 -3.48
N ASN A 128 20.29 -6.25 -2.85
CA ASN A 128 20.29 -6.06 -1.41
C ASN A 128 18.96 -5.50 -0.87
N VAL A 129 18.22 -4.74 -1.66
CA VAL A 129 16.90 -4.23 -1.27
C VAL A 129 15.96 -5.38 -0.91
N MET A 130 15.86 -6.39 -1.80
CA MET A 130 14.98 -7.55 -1.58
C MET A 130 15.52 -8.48 -0.48
N ILE A 131 16.84 -8.63 -0.39
CA ILE A 131 17.49 -9.44 0.66
C ILE A 131 17.21 -8.83 2.04
N ALA A 132 17.37 -7.52 2.20
CA ALA A 132 17.06 -6.80 3.43
C ALA A 132 15.58 -6.95 3.82
N ALA A 133 14.69 -6.71 2.85
CA ALA A 133 13.25 -6.81 3.03
C ALA A 133 12.81 -8.20 3.52
N THR A 134 13.25 -9.26 2.84
CA THR A 134 12.88 -10.64 3.21
C THR A 134 13.49 -11.08 4.53
N LYS A 135 14.69 -10.59 4.87
CA LYS A 135 15.30 -10.81 6.19
C LYS A 135 14.49 -10.14 7.32
N ALA A 136 14.06 -8.90 7.14
CA ALA A 136 13.21 -8.21 8.12
C ALA A 136 11.88 -8.95 8.34
N ILE A 137 11.24 -9.43 7.27
CA ILE A 137 10.01 -10.25 7.35
C ILE A 137 10.26 -11.56 8.12
N LYS A 138 11.38 -12.24 7.86
CA LYS A 138 11.76 -13.44 8.60
C LYS A 138 11.91 -13.17 10.10
N ASN A 139 12.58 -12.06 10.46
CA ASN A 139 12.77 -11.65 11.84
C ASN A 139 11.44 -11.28 12.53
N ALA A 140 10.43 -10.90 11.77
CA ALA A 140 9.07 -10.63 12.24
C ALA A 140 8.12 -11.85 12.12
N ASN A 141 8.67 -13.08 12.15
CA ASN A 141 7.92 -14.33 12.04
C ASN A 141 7.00 -14.40 10.83
N GLY A 142 7.47 -13.92 9.67
CA GLY A 142 6.73 -13.90 8.42
C GLY A 142 5.60 -12.86 8.37
N THR A 143 5.54 -11.92 9.32
CA THR A 143 4.52 -10.85 9.33
C THR A 143 4.95 -9.72 8.40
N GLY A 144 4.80 -9.95 7.09
CA GLY A 144 5.10 -9.00 6.02
C GLY A 144 4.80 -9.60 4.67
N ILE A 145 4.74 -8.75 3.65
CA ILE A 145 4.40 -9.12 2.27
C ILE A 145 5.47 -8.55 1.35
N PRO A 146 6.43 -9.38 0.87
CA PRO A 146 7.42 -8.91 -0.09
C PRO A 146 6.73 -8.59 -1.42
N THR A 147 7.09 -7.44 -2.02
CA THR A 147 6.57 -7.03 -3.32
C THR A 147 7.67 -7.14 -4.36
N VAL A 148 7.52 -8.05 -5.31
CA VAL A 148 8.47 -8.35 -6.38
C VAL A 148 8.14 -7.52 -7.61
N LYS A 149 9.16 -6.95 -8.27
CA LYS A 149 9.00 -6.28 -9.55
C LYS A 149 8.74 -7.28 -10.69
N PRO A 150 8.12 -6.87 -11.80
CA PRO A 150 7.83 -7.75 -12.92
C PRO A 150 9.08 -8.05 -13.79
N TRP A 151 10.10 -8.62 -13.16
CA TRP A 151 11.34 -9.07 -13.82
C TRP A 151 11.09 -10.17 -14.84
N ASN A 152 12.13 -10.61 -15.55
CA ASN A 152 12.09 -11.86 -16.30
C ASN A 152 11.94 -13.06 -15.36
N ILE A 153 11.53 -14.19 -15.92
CA ILE A 153 11.15 -15.37 -15.13
C ILE A 153 12.32 -15.93 -14.31
N ASP A 154 13.56 -15.91 -14.81
CA ASP A 154 14.73 -16.42 -14.10
C ASP A 154 15.07 -15.57 -12.87
N THR A 155 14.96 -14.24 -12.99
CA THR A 155 15.12 -13.32 -11.86
C THR A 155 13.97 -13.52 -10.85
N ILE A 156 12.73 -13.71 -11.31
CA ILE A 156 11.60 -13.98 -10.45
C ILE A 156 11.81 -15.27 -9.66
N ARG A 157 12.28 -16.36 -10.28
CA ARG A 157 12.59 -17.62 -9.59
C ARG A 157 13.55 -17.42 -8.42
N LYS A 158 14.66 -16.71 -8.64
CA LYS A 158 15.64 -16.38 -7.58
C LYS A 158 15.01 -15.55 -6.45
N LYS A 159 14.16 -14.58 -6.80
CA LYS A 159 13.47 -13.75 -5.78
C LYS A 159 12.43 -14.54 -5.01
N MET A 160 11.73 -15.50 -5.63
CA MET A 160 10.78 -16.39 -4.94
C MET A 160 11.47 -17.29 -3.91
N GLU A 161 12.73 -17.69 -4.13
CA GLU A 161 13.52 -18.38 -3.10
C GLU A 161 13.71 -17.52 -1.85
N LEU A 162 13.98 -16.21 -1.99
CA LEU A 162 14.06 -15.28 -0.87
C LEU A 162 12.69 -15.14 -0.16
N VAL A 163 11.61 -15.06 -0.94
CA VAL A 163 10.24 -15.00 -0.40
C VAL A 163 9.94 -16.25 0.45
N HIS A 164 10.16 -17.44 -0.07
CA HIS A 164 9.96 -18.70 0.64
C HIS A 164 10.78 -18.77 1.94
N ASN A 165 12.05 -18.39 1.89
CA ASN A 165 12.96 -18.39 3.03
C ASN A 165 12.58 -17.36 4.11
N SER A 166 11.77 -16.35 3.77
CA SER A 166 11.30 -15.34 4.72
C SER A 166 10.12 -15.81 5.57
N GLY A 167 9.40 -16.85 5.13
CA GLY A 167 8.18 -17.32 5.78
C GLY A 167 7.01 -16.34 5.64
N ALA A 168 7.06 -15.41 4.67
CA ALA A 168 5.98 -14.47 4.39
C ALA A 168 4.66 -15.19 4.12
N PHE A 169 3.57 -14.68 4.67
CA PHE A 169 2.24 -15.31 4.53
C PHE A 169 1.56 -15.03 3.19
N ALA A 170 2.08 -14.07 2.44
CA ALA A 170 1.65 -13.73 1.09
C ALA A 170 2.79 -13.04 0.35
N VAL A 171 2.68 -12.93 -0.98
CA VAL A 171 3.61 -12.20 -1.83
C VAL A 171 2.85 -11.29 -2.77
N ALA A 172 3.41 -10.14 -3.12
CA ALA A 172 2.83 -9.21 -4.08
C ALA A 172 3.73 -9.01 -5.30
N MET A 173 3.14 -8.61 -6.42
CA MET A 173 3.85 -8.08 -7.60
C MET A 173 3.21 -6.78 -8.05
N ASP A 174 4.00 -5.73 -8.16
CA ASP A 174 3.58 -4.46 -8.74
C ASP A 174 3.78 -4.49 -10.27
N VAL A 175 2.80 -5.03 -11.00
CA VAL A 175 2.89 -5.24 -12.47
C VAL A 175 3.05 -3.93 -13.23
N ASP A 176 2.58 -2.82 -12.67
CA ASP A 176 2.69 -1.47 -13.21
C ASP A 176 4.12 -0.90 -13.12
N ALA A 177 4.99 -1.51 -12.30
CA ALA A 177 6.40 -1.11 -12.20
C ALA A 177 7.14 -1.22 -13.54
N ALA A 178 6.64 -2.00 -14.49
CA ALA A 178 7.10 -1.97 -15.89
C ALA A 178 7.13 -0.54 -16.49
N GLY A 179 6.32 0.38 -15.95
CA GLY A 179 6.31 1.79 -16.33
C GLY A 179 7.38 2.66 -15.67
N LEU A 180 8.13 2.17 -14.69
CA LEU A 180 9.16 2.95 -14.01
C LEU A 180 10.36 3.23 -14.94
N PRO A 181 10.84 4.49 -15.05
CA PRO A 181 11.85 4.88 -16.02
C PRO A 181 13.16 4.09 -15.88
N PHE A 182 13.61 3.87 -14.65
CA PHE A 182 14.88 3.21 -14.37
C PHE A 182 14.82 1.67 -14.51
N LEU A 183 13.64 1.07 -14.67
CA LEU A 183 13.48 -0.36 -14.89
C LEU A 183 13.40 -0.73 -16.38
N LYS A 184 12.95 0.20 -17.23
CA LYS A 184 12.78 -0.04 -18.67
C LYS A 184 14.07 -0.37 -19.41
N ASN A 185 15.20 0.19 -18.96
CA ASN A 185 16.49 0.12 -19.65
C ASN A 185 17.41 -0.93 -19.06
N LEU A 186 16.91 -1.80 -18.18
CA LEU A 186 17.71 -2.88 -17.61
C LEU A 186 17.78 -4.07 -18.56
N ASP A 187 18.86 -4.83 -18.45
CA ASP A 187 19.01 -6.12 -19.11
C ASP A 187 19.15 -7.23 -18.03
N PRO A 188 18.17 -8.11 -17.89
CA PRO A 188 16.89 -8.16 -18.59
C PRO A 188 15.90 -7.10 -18.06
N PRO A 189 15.03 -6.53 -18.92
CA PRO A 189 14.11 -5.47 -18.51
C PRO A 189 13.00 -5.98 -17.60
N ALA A 190 12.52 -5.14 -16.70
CA ALA A 190 11.21 -5.31 -16.06
C ALA A 190 10.12 -5.00 -17.09
N GLY A 191 9.24 -5.94 -17.37
CA GLY A 191 8.24 -5.85 -18.44
C GLY A 191 6.82 -6.16 -17.97
N SER A 192 5.85 -5.76 -18.79
CA SER A 192 4.46 -6.19 -18.63
C SER A 192 4.36 -7.71 -18.68
N LYS A 193 3.33 -8.25 -17.99
CA LYS A 193 3.06 -9.69 -17.94
C LYS A 193 1.77 -10.02 -18.67
N THR A 194 1.80 -11.09 -19.46
CA THR A 194 0.57 -11.73 -19.97
C THR A 194 -0.11 -12.50 -18.85
N VAL A 195 -1.40 -12.86 -19.05
CA VAL A 195 -2.13 -13.71 -18.09
C VAL A 195 -1.41 -15.07 -17.88
N ALA A 196 -0.85 -15.64 -18.93
CA ALA A 196 -0.13 -16.92 -18.84
C ALA A 196 1.15 -16.80 -18.00
N GLU A 197 1.97 -15.78 -18.25
CA GLU A 197 3.18 -15.52 -17.45
C GLU A 197 2.82 -15.21 -15.97
N LEU A 198 1.78 -14.42 -15.76
CA LEU A 198 1.35 -14.10 -14.41
C LEU A 198 0.86 -15.37 -13.66
N ARG A 199 0.16 -16.27 -14.36
CA ARG A 199 -0.27 -17.56 -13.80
C ARG A 199 0.93 -18.43 -13.42
N GLU A 200 1.96 -18.51 -14.28
CA GLU A 200 3.20 -19.23 -13.95
C GLU A 200 3.86 -18.66 -12.69
N ILE A 201 3.97 -17.33 -12.60
CA ILE A 201 4.56 -16.64 -11.45
C ILE A 201 3.77 -16.90 -10.17
N ILE A 202 2.44 -16.86 -10.25
CA ILE A 202 1.55 -17.17 -9.12
C ILE A 202 1.78 -18.60 -8.64
N GLN A 203 1.88 -19.56 -9.56
CA GLN A 203 2.16 -20.96 -9.21
C GLN A 203 3.54 -21.13 -8.56
N LEU A 204 4.56 -20.42 -9.06
CA LEU A 204 5.92 -20.43 -8.50
C LEU A 204 5.96 -19.87 -7.06
N SER A 205 5.06 -18.97 -6.71
CA SER A 205 5.06 -18.35 -5.38
C SER A 205 4.68 -19.31 -4.25
N GLY A 206 3.83 -20.31 -4.52
CA GLY A 206 3.36 -21.26 -3.53
C GLY A 206 2.61 -20.63 -2.34
N ALA A 207 2.26 -19.35 -2.41
CA ALA A 207 1.61 -18.56 -1.37
C ALA A 207 0.47 -17.71 -1.97
N PRO A 208 -0.45 -17.18 -1.14
CA PRO A 208 -1.42 -16.20 -1.60
C PRO A 208 -0.73 -15.07 -2.34
N PHE A 209 -1.20 -14.78 -3.57
CA PHE A 209 -0.54 -13.83 -4.47
C PHE A 209 -1.40 -12.60 -4.72
N ILE A 210 -0.78 -11.43 -4.57
CA ILE A 210 -1.42 -10.12 -4.68
C ILE A 210 -0.90 -9.40 -5.92
N VAL A 211 -1.79 -9.05 -6.85
CA VAL A 211 -1.42 -8.28 -8.05
C VAL A 211 -1.69 -6.80 -7.83
N LYS A 212 -0.63 -5.99 -7.74
CA LYS A 212 -0.70 -4.55 -7.55
C LYS A 212 -0.52 -3.81 -8.89
N GLY A 213 -1.21 -2.67 -9.03
CA GLY A 213 -1.15 -1.84 -10.24
C GLY A 213 -2.38 -2.00 -11.12
N ILE A 214 -3.51 -2.33 -10.53
CA ILE A 214 -4.78 -2.57 -11.22
C ILE A 214 -5.62 -1.30 -11.22
N MET A 215 -5.96 -0.79 -12.42
CA MET A 215 -6.71 0.46 -12.59
C MET A 215 -7.94 0.31 -13.50
N THR A 216 -8.24 -0.89 -13.98
CA THR A 216 -9.39 -1.13 -14.86
C THR A 216 -10.07 -2.46 -14.54
N VAL A 217 -11.37 -2.55 -14.78
CA VAL A 217 -12.13 -3.81 -14.72
C VAL A 217 -11.47 -4.90 -15.55
N LYS A 218 -11.03 -4.57 -16.76
CA LYS A 218 -10.35 -5.52 -17.66
C LYS A 218 -9.07 -6.11 -17.03
N ALA A 219 -8.27 -5.27 -16.36
CA ALA A 219 -7.05 -5.74 -15.68
C ALA A 219 -7.39 -6.58 -14.44
N ALA A 220 -8.43 -6.21 -13.70
CA ALA A 220 -8.89 -6.96 -12.53
C ALA A 220 -9.36 -8.38 -12.93
N LEU A 221 -10.14 -8.50 -14.00
CA LEU A 221 -10.57 -9.79 -14.53
C LEU A 221 -9.40 -10.65 -15.02
N LYS A 222 -8.37 -10.05 -15.64
CA LYS A 222 -7.14 -10.75 -16.03
C LYS A 222 -6.34 -11.25 -14.82
N ALA A 223 -6.25 -10.45 -13.74
CA ALA A 223 -5.60 -10.87 -12.51
C ALA A 223 -6.35 -12.07 -11.88
N LYS A 224 -7.69 -12.03 -11.86
CA LYS A 224 -8.53 -13.16 -11.46
C LYS A 224 -8.27 -14.39 -12.32
N GLU A 225 -8.26 -14.25 -13.64
CA GLU A 225 -8.01 -15.35 -14.60
C GLU A 225 -6.62 -15.96 -14.40
N ALA A 226 -5.63 -15.16 -14.02
CA ALA A 226 -4.30 -15.66 -13.69
C ALA A 226 -4.23 -16.44 -12.35
N GLY A 227 -5.24 -16.31 -11.48
CA GLY A 227 -5.30 -17.01 -10.19
C GLY A 227 -4.84 -16.15 -9.01
N ALA A 228 -4.87 -14.83 -9.13
CA ALA A 228 -4.54 -13.93 -8.01
C ALA A 228 -5.49 -14.14 -6.82
N SER A 229 -4.94 -14.16 -5.61
CA SER A 229 -5.72 -14.23 -4.35
C SER A 229 -6.25 -12.86 -3.93
N ALA A 230 -5.55 -11.80 -4.34
CA ALA A 230 -5.98 -10.42 -4.15
C ALA A 230 -5.46 -9.52 -5.26
N ILE A 231 -6.07 -8.33 -5.36
CA ILE A 231 -5.55 -7.21 -6.15
C ILE A 231 -5.35 -5.98 -5.28
N ILE A 232 -4.44 -5.09 -5.69
CA ILE A 232 -4.39 -3.72 -5.17
C ILE A 232 -4.78 -2.77 -6.30
N VAL A 233 -5.90 -2.07 -6.15
CA VAL A 233 -6.27 -0.95 -7.00
C VAL A 233 -5.26 0.17 -6.77
N SER A 234 -4.41 0.43 -7.76
CA SER A 234 -3.22 1.27 -7.61
C SER A 234 -2.75 1.82 -8.95
N ASN A 235 -2.41 3.09 -8.98
CA ASN A 235 -1.68 3.76 -10.07
C ASN A 235 -0.25 4.14 -9.65
N HIS A 236 0.29 3.43 -8.63
CA HIS A 236 1.63 3.66 -8.08
C HIS A 236 1.86 5.11 -7.60
N GLY A 237 0.77 5.81 -7.21
CA GLY A 237 0.85 7.21 -6.81
C GLY A 237 1.33 8.15 -7.92
N GLY A 238 1.04 7.83 -9.19
CA GLY A 238 1.45 8.61 -10.35
C GLY A 238 2.91 8.41 -10.78
N ARG A 239 3.62 7.42 -10.21
CA ARG A 239 5.04 7.18 -10.51
C ARG A 239 5.27 6.46 -11.84
N VAL A 240 4.31 5.70 -12.30
CA VAL A 240 4.39 4.88 -13.53
C VAL A 240 3.80 5.59 -14.74
N LEU A 241 2.69 6.28 -14.55
CA LEU A 241 1.99 7.06 -15.58
C LEU A 241 1.30 8.25 -14.92
N ASP A 242 1.40 9.43 -15.52
CA ASP A 242 0.66 10.62 -15.10
C ASP A 242 -0.70 10.72 -15.83
N GLN A 243 -1.60 11.57 -15.36
CA GLN A 243 -2.93 11.81 -15.92
C GLN A 243 -3.83 10.56 -15.93
N CYS A 244 -3.62 9.65 -14.98
CA CYS A 244 -4.51 8.53 -14.73
C CYS A 244 -5.69 8.96 -13.84
N PRO A 245 -6.82 8.24 -13.91
CA PRO A 245 -7.87 8.36 -12.89
C PRO A 245 -7.30 8.13 -11.49
N ALA A 246 -7.91 8.73 -10.48
CA ALA A 246 -7.64 8.38 -9.10
C ALA A 246 -8.15 6.97 -8.78
N THR A 247 -7.52 6.32 -7.81
CA THR A 247 -7.94 4.98 -7.37
C THR A 247 -9.36 4.98 -6.79
N ALA A 248 -9.76 6.07 -6.11
CA ALA A 248 -11.13 6.26 -5.63
C ALA A 248 -12.19 6.30 -6.76
N GLU A 249 -11.82 6.74 -7.96
CA GLU A 249 -12.75 6.87 -9.09
C GLU A 249 -13.05 5.53 -9.78
N VAL A 250 -12.12 4.57 -9.72
CA VAL A 250 -12.25 3.28 -10.40
C VAL A 250 -12.56 2.12 -9.45
N LEU A 251 -12.45 2.33 -8.15
CA LEU A 251 -12.60 1.28 -7.15
C LEU A 251 -13.97 0.61 -7.21
N GLY A 252 -15.05 1.38 -7.25
CA GLY A 252 -16.41 0.84 -7.25
C GLY A 252 -16.71 -0.07 -8.45
N ASP A 253 -16.29 0.32 -9.64
CA ASP A 253 -16.48 -0.51 -10.84
C ASP A 253 -15.69 -1.82 -10.79
N ILE A 254 -14.46 -1.77 -10.23
CA ILE A 254 -13.61 -2.96 -10.05
C ILE A 254 -14.23 -3.90 -9.00
N VAL A 255 -14.72 -3.35 -7.89
CA VAL A 255 -15.43 -4.11 -6.84
C VAL A 255 -16.64 -4.83 -7.43
N ASN A 256 -17.50 -4.10 -8.14
CA ASN A 256 -18.69 -4.68 -8.77
C ASN A 256 -18.34 -5.79 -9.77
N ALA A 257 -17.27 -5.64 -10.55
CA ALA A 257 -16.85 -6.63 -11.54
C ALA A 257 -16.25 -7.92 -10.91
N LEU A 258 -15.77 -7.84 -9.68
CA LEU A 258 -15.20 -8.97 -8.94
C LEU A 258 -16.15 -9.54 -7.87
N ASP A 259 -17.38 -9.02 -7.78
CA ASP A 259 -18.35 -9.49 -6.80
C ASP A 259 -18.55 -11.01 -6.89
N GLY A 260 -18.66 -11.67 -5.74
CA GLY A 260 -18.78 -13.12 -5.64
C GLY A 260 -17.55 -13.94 -6.11
N SER A 261 -16.44 -13.28 -6.50
CA SER A 261 -15.25 -13.98 -7.01
C SER A 261 -14.36 -14.59 -5.93
N GLY A 262 -14.49 -14.15 -4.68
CA GLY A 262 -13.62 -14.52 -3.57
C GLY A 262 -12.25 -13.85 -3.56
N ILE A 263 -11.92 -13.05 -4.58
CA ILE A 263 -10.68 -12.25 -4.62
C ILE A 263 -10.79 -11.10 -3.61
N LYS A 264 -9.72 -10.89 -2.82
CA LYS A 264 -9.62 -9.73 -1.94
C LYS A 264 -9.22 -8.48 -2.72
N ILE A 265 -9.84 -7.35 -2.39
CA ILE A 265 -9.60 -6.06 -3.06
C ILE A 265 -9.01 -5.08 -2.06
N LEU A 266 -7.75 -4.75 -2.23
CA LEU A 266 -7.09 -3.68 -1.51
C LEU A 266 -7.01 -2.43 -2.41
N VAL A 267 -6.81 -1.27 -1.80
CA VAL A 267 -6.63 -0.01 -2.54
C VAL A 267 -5.50 0.82 -1.93
N ASP A 268 -4.74 1.51 -2.77
CA ASP A 268 -3.77 2.52 -2.34
C ASP A 268 -3.98 3.87 -3.06
N GLY A 269 -3.12 4.83 -2.78
CA GLY A 269 -3.12 6.13 -3.46
C GLY A 269 -4.01 7.18 -2.79
N GLY A 270 -3.39 8.21 -2.23
CA GLY A 270 -4.07 9.38 -1.68
C GLY A 270 -4.61 9.26 -0.26
N ILE A 271 -4.70 8.08 0.31
CA ILE A 271 -5.23 7.80 1.65
C ILE A 271 -4.27 8.32 2.72
N ARG A 272 -4.78 9.12 3.69
CA ARG A 272 -3.97 9.81 4.70
C ARG A 272 -4.57 9.80 6.10
N SER A 273 -5.82 9.40 6.25
CA SER A 273 -6.56 9.41 7.51
C SER A 273 -7.37 8.13 7.68
N GLY A 274 -7.79 7.84 8.92
CA GLY A 274 -8.74 6.78 9.20
C GLY A 274 -10.10 6.99 8.53
N THR A 275 -10.47 8.26 8.36
CA THR A 275 -11.65 8.64 7.58
C THR A 275 -11.53 8.24 6.10
N ASP A 276 -10.33 8.37 5.49
CA ASP A 276 -10.12 7.91 4.12
C ASP A 276 -10.14 6.36 4.04
N VAL A 277 -9.63 5.66 5.08
CA VAL A 277 -9.76 4.20 5.21
C VAL A 277 -11.23 3.80 5.23
N PHE A 278 -12.03 4.43 6.08
CA PHE A 278 -13.49 4.20 6.15
C PHE A 278 -14.17 4.34 4.78
N LYS A 279 -13.86 5.42 4.04
CA LYS A 279 -14.40 5.64 2.69
C LYS A 279 -14.01 4.53 1.72
N ALA A 280 -12.76 4.05 1.78
CA ALA A 280 -12.30 2.96 0.93
C ALA A 280 -13.06 1.66 1.20
N LEU A 281 -13.29 1.33 2.49
CA LEU A 281 -14.10 0.18 2.89
C LEU A 281 -15.55 0.34 2.43
N ALA A 282 -16.14 1.53 2.62
CA ALA A 282 -17.51 1.83 2.17
C ALA A 282 -17.66 1.72 0.63
N LEU A 283 -16.60 1.98 -0.14
CA LEU A 283 -16.58 1.74 -1.58
C LEU A 283 -16.37 0.26 -1.97
N GLY A 284 -16.23 -0.64 -0.99
CA GLY A 284 -16.12 -2.07 -1.17
C GLY A 284 -14.70 -2.63 -1.21
N ALA A 285 -13.67 -1.86 -0.83
CA ALA A 285 -12.36 -2.45 -0.59
C ALA A 285 -12.38 -3.29 0.69
N ASP A 286 -11.66 -4.43 0.69
CA ASP A 286 -11.45 -5.23 1.90
C ASP A 286 -10.41 -4.56 2.84
N GLY A 287 -9.46 -3.81 2.29
CA GLY A 287 -8.43 -3.14 3.08
C GLY A 287 -7.64 -2.12 2.27
N VAL A 288 -6.69 -1.47 2.93
CA VAL A 288 -6.00 -0.29 2.42
C VAL A 288 -4.49 -0.41 2.54
N VAL A 289 -3.75 0.17 1.59
CA VAL A 289 -2.29 0.22 1.62
C VAL A 289 -1.82 1.68 1.59
N ILE A 290 -0.95 2.07 2.55
CA ILE A 290 -0.46 3.44 2.72
C ILE A 290 1.07 3.44 2.68
N ALA A 291 1.71 4.11 1.70
CA ALA A 291 3.17 4.07 1.55
C ALA A 291 3.88 5.30 2.13
N ARG A 292 3.78 6.45 1.47
CA ARG A 292 4.59 7.65 1.77
C ARG A 292 4.53 8.15 3.22
N PRO A 293 3.37 8.19 3.89
CA PRO A 293 3.30 8.59 5.30
C PRO A 293 4.09 7.67 6.24
N PHE A 294 4.14 6.36 5.97
CA PHE A 294 4.95 5.44 6.75
C PHE A 294 6.45 5.70 6.60
N VAL A 295 6.91 6.15 5.41
CA VAL A 295 8.31 6.58 5.26
C VAL A 295 8.60 7.78 6.16
N THR A 296 7.72 8.80 6.16
CA THR A 296 7.86 9.94 7.07
C THR A 296 7.86 9.50 8.53
N ALA A 297 7.02 8.54 8.89
CA ALA A 297 6.96 7.96 10.23
C ALA A 297 8.29 7.30 10.64
N VAL A 298 8.86 6.47 9.76
CA VAL A 298 10.16 5.81 10.01
C VAL A 298 11.28 6.85 10.17
N TYR A 299 11.36 7.83 9.26
CA TYR A 299 12.41 8.86 9.32
C TYR A 299 12.26 9.80 10.52
N GLY A 300 11.04 10.04 10.99
CA GLY A 300 10.75 11.00 12.05
C GLY A 300 10.77 10.43 13.47
N GLY A 301 10.65 9.11 13.62
CA GLY A 301 10.57 8.54 14.96
C GLY A 301 10.78 7.03 15.02
N GLU A 302 11.28 6.44 13.94
CA GLU A 302 11.56 5.01 13.88
C GLU A 302 10.32 4.19 14.35
N HIS A 303 10.50 3.23 15.27
CA HIS A 303 9.40 2.42 15.81
C HIS A 303 8.27 3.27 16.43
N ASP A 304 8.63 4.30 17.20
CA ASP A 304 7.65 5.19 17.83
C ASP A 304 6.91 6.04 16.82
N GLY A 305 7.58 6.45 15.74
CA GLY A 305 6.97 7.17 14.64
C GLY A 305 5.96 6.30 13.89
N VAL A 306 6.32 5.06 13.56
CA VAL A 306 5.42 4.09 12.92
C VAL A 306 4.22 3.80 13.82
N ARG A 307 4.44 3.53 15.10
CA ARG A 307 3.37 3.33 16.08
C ARG A 307 2.41 4.53 16.11
N SER A 308 2.94 5.75 16.23
CA SER A 308 2.12 6.96 16.32
C SER A 308 1.24 7.17 15.08
N TYR A 309 1.74 6.79 13.90
CA TYR A 309 0.95 6.87 12.67
C TYR A 309 -0.14 5.79 12.62
N ILE A 310 0.17 4.55 13.04
CA ILE A 310 -0.82 3.47 13.14
C ILE A 310 -1.93 3.85 14.11
N GLU A 311 -1.58 4.34 15.30
CA GLU A 311 -2.53 4.80 16.32
C GLU A 311 -3.41 5.94 15.80
N LYS A 312 -2.82 6.93 15.10
CA LYS A 312 -3.56 8.02 14.48
C LYS A 312 -4.62 7.49 13.51
N ILE A 313 -4.23 6.67 12.54
CA ILE A 313 -5.15 6.13 11.52
C ILE A 313 -6.21 5.23 12.17
N GLY A 314 -5.81 4.38 13.12
CA GLY A 314 -6.71 3.48 13.83
C GLY A 314 -7.77 4.23 14.64
N THR A 315 -7.35 5.20 15.45
CA THR A 315 -8.27 6.01 16.25
C THR A 315 -9.24 6.83 15.38
N GLU A 316 -8.75 7.41 14.28
CA GLU A 316 -9.62 8.13 13.34
C GLU A 316 -10.64 7.20 12.64
N LEU A 317 -10.27 5.96 12.35
CA LEU A 317 -11.20 4.95 11.81
C LEU A 317 -12.26 4.58 12.84
N GLU A 318 -11.85 4.26 14.07
CA GLU A 318 -12.75 3.91 15.19
C GLU A 318 -13.74 5.05 15.47
N ASP A 319 -13.26 6.30 15.49
CA ASP A 319 -14.10 7.49 15.70
C ASP A 319 -15.10 7.67 14.55
N THR A 320 -14.63 7.50 13.30
CA THR A 320 -15.52 7.58 12.12
C THR A 320 -16.60 6.50 12.16
N MET A 321 -16.26 5.26 12.53
CA MET A 321 -17.20 4.15 12.67
C MET A 321 -18.28 4.48 13.72
N LYS A 322 -17.88 4.99 14.90
CA LYS A 322 -18.82 5.42 15.94
C LYS A 322 -19.78 6.50 15.46
N MET A 323 -19.26 7.49 14.72
CA MET A 323 -20.07 8.60 14.20
C MET A 323 -20.99 8.18 13.04
N CYS A 324 -20.78 6.99 12.46
CA CYS A 324 -21.64 6.39 11.45
C CYS A 324 -22.54 5.28 12.01
N GLY A 325 -22.54 5.05 13.33
CA GLY A 325 -23.37 4.03 13.97
C GLY A 325 -23.02 2.60 13.61
N VAL A 326 -21.76 2.35 13.19
CA VAL A 326 -21.29 1.00 12.80
C VAL A 326 -20.26 0.49 13.81
N SER A 327 -20.40 -0.76 14.22
CA SER A 327 -19.58 -1.39 15.25
C SER A 327 -18.54 -2.39 14.71
N SER A 328 -18.68 -2.80 13.46
CA SER A 328 -17.75 -3.75 12.80
C SER A 328 -17.44 -3.33 11.36
N LEU A 329 -16.34 -3.84 10.79
CA LEU A 329 -15.97 -3.55 9.40
C LEU A 329 -17.03 -4.04 8.40
N SER A 330 -17.77 -5.11 8.70
CA SER A 330 -18.81 -5.65 7.83
C SER A 330 -20.05 -4.78 7.74
N GLU A 331 -20.25 -3.86 8.69
CA GLU A 331 -21.35 -2.91 8.68
C GLU A 331 -21.03 -1.65 7.85
N ILE A 332 -19.77 -1.45 7.47
CA ILE A 332 -19.37 -0.34 6.61
C ILE A 332 -19.81 -0.66 5.18
N THR A 333 -20.88 -0.03 4.74
CA THR A 333 -21.48 -0.23 3.41
C THR A 333 -21.46 1.05 2.58
N ARG A 334 -21.86 0.93 1.32
CA ARG A 334 -21.97 2.07 0.40
C ARG A 334 -22.87 3.19 0.94
N ASP A 335 -23.86 2.87 1.74
CA ASP A 335 -24.78 3.84 2.33
C ASP A 335 -24.11 4.73 3.38
N CYS A 336 -22.96 4.31 3.91
CA CYS A 336 -22.17 5.12 4.85
C CYS A 336 -21.48 6.33 4.17
N VAL A 337 -21.52 6.44 2.84
CA VAL A 337 -20.87 7.53 2.10
C VAL A 337 -21.75 8.05 0.96
N MET A 338 -21.54 9.33 0.65
CA MET A 338 -22.09 9.99 -0.53
C MET A 338 -20.95 10.30 -1.52
N THR A 339 -21.17 9.95 -2.78
CA THR A 339 -20.31 10.34 -3.91
C THR A 339 -21.10 11.22 -4.86
N PHE A 340 -20.45 12.19 -5.45
CA PHE A 340 -21.06 13.11 -6.41
C PHE A 340 -20.66 12.76 -7.84
#